data_e14ac9dcc1fb7c76014a1a67f0f9a519
#
_entry.id   e14ac9dcc1fb7c76014a1a67f0f9a519
#
_cell.length_a   1.000
_cell.length_b   1.000
_cell.length_c   1.000
_cell.angle_alpha   90.00
_cell.angle_beta   90.00
_cell.angle_gamma   90.00
#
_symmetry.space_group_name_H-M   'P 1'
#
loop_
_entity.id
_entity.type
_entity.pdbx_description
1 polymer ?
#
loop_
_entity_poly.entity_id
_entity_poly.type
_entity_poly.pdbx_seq_one_letter_code
_entity_poly.pdbx_strand_id
1 'polypeptide(L)'
;MVDANTVPALVERAAERFGSREALVDSVGARRLSFAELAVASDEAARAYVAYGLEPGDRVAIWAPNSAGWVVAALGTYRAGGVLTTVNTRFKGQEAAHVIRTAGARLLVTVTDFLDTDYVALLERTESPDCLDLTVVLHGPVPGGCVGWDDFLARAADVDPAAVSARAQAIAPDDVGTVIFTSGTTGAPKGAMLRHGASVRAFTAWSDIVGLQEGDRYLVINPFFHTFGLKAGILACLVKGATIVPHPTFDVPSVMRRVDEELITMLPGAPAIYQTILDHPDRDRFDLSSLRLAVTGAATVPVEMIRRMASELTFTKIVTGYGLTESTGVVTMCRHTDDPVTIANTAGRPIPDIEVRTVDDAGNDVPVGHPGEVVVRGYNVMAGYIGDPEATASAIDDDGWLHTGDIGVFDRSGNLKITDRLKDMFIIGGFNAYPAEIENMMLEHPAISQAAVVGVSDRRMGEVAMAFVVTRAGATIDEAVLIAWCRERMANYKVPRSIRVVDALPLNASGKVLKYVLRDQAGTSPPAAGPC
;
A
#
# COMPACT_ATOMS: atom_id res chain seq x y z
N MET A 1 -6.53 27.53 -0.15
CA MET A 1 -5.27 26.89 0.31
C MET A 1 -5.58 26.15 1.60
N VAL A 2 -5.09 24.94 1.77
CA VAL A 2 -5.34 24.16 2.99
C VAL A 2 -4.33 24.62 4.02
N ASP A 3 -4.76 25.36 5.06
CA ASP A 3 -3.89 25.70 6.20
C ASP A 3 -3.77 24.52 7.19
N ALA A 4 -4.37 23.38 6.89
CA ALA A 4 -4.27 22.15 7.67
C ALA A 4 -2.98 21.41 7.29
N ASN A 5 -1.94 21.52 8.11
CA ASN A 5 -0.63 20.95 7.85
C ASN A 5 -0.42 19.59 8.56
N THR A 6 -1.43 19.10 9.31
CA THR A 6 -1.40 17.80 9.98
C THR A 6 -2.69 17.02 9.70
N VAL A 7 -2.66 15.70 9.86
CA VAL A 7 -3.85 14.88 9.63
C VAL A 7 -4.98 15.21 10.61
N PRO A 8 -4.75 15.41 11.93
CA PRO A 8 -5.81 15.88 12.82
C PRO A 8 -6.44 17.20 12.41
N ALA A 9 -5.63 18.20 12.06
CA ALA A 9 -6.12 19.50 11.58
C ALA A 9 -6.92 19.36 10.27
N LEU A 10 -6.54 18.42 9.39
CA LEU A 10 -7.30 18.11 8.17
C LEU A 10 -8.68 17.53 8.49
N VAL A 11 -8.81 16.65 9.49
CA VAL A 11 -10.10 16.09 9.94
C VAL A 11 -11.02 17.20 10.46
N GLU A 12 -10.51 18.08 11.34
CA GLU A 12 -11.26 19.21 11.88
C GLU A 12 -11.75 20.14 10.77
N ARG A 13 -10.85 20.51 9.87
CA ARG A 13 -11.19 21.37 8.74
C ARG A 13 -12.21 20.72 7.80
N ALA A 14 -12.11 19.40 7.55
CA ALA A 14 -13.09 18.69 6.73
C ALA A 14 -14.48 18.72 7.40
N ALA A 15 -14.55 18.54 8.72
CA ALA A 15 -15.78 18.64 9.48
C ALA A 15 -16.38 20.07 9.45
N GLU A 16 -15.55 21.11 9.58
CA GLU A 16 -15.99 22.51 9.48
C GLU A 16 -16.51 22.86 8.08
N ARG A 17 -15.78 22.43 7.05
CA ARG A 17 -16.07 22.82 5.67
C ARG A 17 -17.23 22.05 5.05
N PHE A 18 -17.26 20.73 5.27
CA PHE A 18 -18.20 19.82 4.61
C PHE A 18 -19.32 19.33 5.53
N GLY A 19 -19.17 19.47 6.84
CA GLY A 19 -20.19 19.31 7.88
C GLY A 19 -21.09 18.10 7.71
N SER A 20 -22.33 18.35 7.30
CA SER A 20 -23.39 17.34 7.15
C SER A 20 -23.28 16.48 5.87
N ARG A 21 -22.30 16.75 4.98
CA ARG A 21 -22.09 15.92 3.79
C ARG A 21 -21.59 14.54 4.21
N GLU A 22 -21.93 13.53 3.41
CA GLU A 22 -21.50 12.16 3.63
C GLU A 22 -20.00 12.02 3.41
N ALA A 23 -19.28 11.57 4.43
CA ALA A 23 -17.82 11.36 4.41
C ALA A 23 -17.44 9.90 4.24
N LEU A 24 -18.24 8.97 4.78
CA LEU A 24 -17.89 7.55 4.86
C LEU A 24 -19.14 6.68 4.73
N VAL A 25 -19.06 5.68 3.84
CA VAL A 25 -20.14 4.70 3.61
C VAL A 25 -19.56 3.31 3.63
N ASP A 26 -19.87 2.53 4.65
CA ASP A 26 -19.39 1.16 4.79
C ASP A 26 -20.49 0.15 4.44
N SER A 27 -20.11 -0.89 3.72
CA SER A 27 -20.97 -2.06 3.48
C SER A 27 -20.97 -3.02 4.67
N VAL A 28 -19.89 -3.04 5.44
CA VAL A 28 -19.76 -3.83 6.65
C VAL A 28 -20.45 -3.06 7.80
N GLY A 29 -21.56 -3.58 8.30
CA GLY A 29 -22.32 -2.91 9.36
C GLY A 29 -23.22 -1.76 8.89
N ALA A 30 -23.36 -1.52 7.59
CA ALA A 30 -24.22 -0.49 6.98
C ALA A 30 -24.04 0.92 7.61
N ARG A 31 -22.82 1.27 8.01
CA ARG A 31 -22.51 2.54 8.67
C ARG A 31 -22.36 3.66 7.65
N ARG A 32 -23.04 4.77 7.87
CA ARG A 32 -22.90 6.03 7.11
C ARG A 32 -22.57 7.15 8.07
N LEU A 33 -21.57 7.94 7.78
CA LEU A 33 -21.14 9.08 8.59
C LEU A 33 -20.97 10.31 7.71
N SER A 34 -21.45 11.44 8.17
CA SER A 34 -21.07 12.75 7.66
C SER A 34 -19.64 13.11 8.09
N PHE A 35 -19.08 14.19 7.53
CA PHE A 35 -17.76 14.68 7.94
C PHE A 35 -17.76 15.09 9.42
N ALA A 36 -18.82 15.72 9.90
CA ALA A 36 -18.97 16.08 11.31
C ALA A 36 -19.01 14.83 12.22
N GLU A 37 -19.81 13.81 11.86
CA GLU A 37 -19.89 12.55 12.61
C GLU A 37 -18.60 11.76 12.56
N LEU A 38 -17.88 11.78 11.43
CA LEU A 38 -16.55 11.14 11.31
C LEU A 38 -15.54 11.79 12.24
N ALA A 39 -15.55 13.12 12.36
CA ALA A 39 -14.70 13.84 13.31
C ALA A 39 -15.02 13.48 14.76
N VAL A 40 -16.32 13.42 15.13
CA VAL A 40 -16.77 12.98 16.46
C VAL A 40 -16.35 11.55 16.76
N ALA A 41 -16.57 10.61 15.83
CA ALA A 41 -16.17 9.22 16.01
C ALA A 41 -14.64 9.06 16.14
N SER A 42 -13.87 9.87 15.39
CA SER A 42 -12.41 9.90 15.50
C SER A 42 -11.93 10.47 16.83
N ASP A 43 -12.65 11.46 17.39
CA ASP A 43 -12.38 12.02 18.70
C ASP A 43 -12.68 11.01 19.82
N GLU A 44 -13.79 10.29 19.71
CA GLU A 44 -14.15 9.23 20.64
C GLU A 44 -13.09 8.12 20.66
N ALA A 45 -12.65 7.66 19.48
CA ALA A 45 -11.57 6.68 19.38
C ALA A 45 -10.24 7.23 19.97
N ALA A 46 -9.92 8.50 19.75
CA ALA A 46 -8.73 9.13 20.33
C ALA A 46 -8.78 9.17 21.86
N ARG A 47 -9.93 9.52 22.44
CA ARG A 47 -10.14 9.48 23.89
C ARG A 47 -10.00 8.06 24.44
N ALA A 48 -10.54 7.06 23.75
CA ALA A 48 -10.36 5.67 24.14
C ALA A 48 -8.88 5.25 24.13
N TYR A 49 -8.11 5.60 23.10
CA TYR A 49 -6.67 5.36 23.08
C TYR A 49 -5.96 6.00 24.27
N VAL A 50 -6.29 7.25 24.60
CA VAL A 50 -5.72 7.96 25.76
C VAL A 50 -6.10 7.26 27.08
N ALA A 51 -7.37 6.80 27.22
CA ALA A 51 -7.83 6.06 28.39
C ALA A 51 -7.07 4.75 28.61
N TYR A 52 -6.61 4.12 27.54
CA TYR A 52 -5.75 2.94 27.61
C TYR A 52 -4.26 3.26 27.69
N GLY A 53 -3.88 4.52 27.94
CA GLY A 53 -2.51 4.93 28.22
C GLY A 53 -1.64 5.16 26.99
N LEU A 54 -2.25 5.44 25.82
CA LEU A 54 -1.48 5.87 24.64
C LEU A 54 -0.85 7.24 24.91
N GLU A 55 0.45 7.33 24.73
CA GLU A 55 1.18 8.60 24.82
C GLU A 55 1.56 9.13 23.42
N PRO A 56 1.79 10.46 23.28
CA PRO A 56 2.25 11.03 22.02
C PRO A 56 3.50 10.34 21.50
N GLY A 57 3.47 9.93 20.22
CA GLY A 57 4.56 9.19 19.58
C GLY A 57 4.49 7.67 19.75
N ASP A 58 3.59 7.13 20.59
CA ASP A 58 3.34 5.69 20.65
C ASP A 58 2.75 5.18 19.34
N ARG A 59 3.08 3.94 18.97
CA ARG A 59 2.61 3.32 17.73
C ARG A 59 1.40 2.45 17.99
N VAL A 60 0.40 2.63 17.11
CA VAL A 60 -0.80 1.79 17.02
C VAL A 60 -0.73 1.01 15.72
N ALA A 61 -0.67 -0.30 15.78
CA ALA A 61 -0.74 -1.16 14.61
C ALA A 61 -2.20 -1.40 14.23
N ILE A 62 -2.53 -1.32 12.93
CA ILE A 62 -3.84 -1.74 12.42
C ILE A 62 -3.63 -2.89 11.44
N TRP A 63 -4.19 -4.06 11.78
CA TRP A 63 -4.16 -5.28 10.97
C TRP A 63 -5.59 -5.72 10.67
N ALA A 64 -6.23 -5.05 9.74
CA ALA A 64 -7.62 -5.25 9.39
C ALA A 64 -7.90 -4.87 7.92
N PRO A 65 -8.96 -5.39 7.29
CA PRO A 65 -9.40 -5.00 5.95
C PRO A 65 -9.99 -3.59 5.94
N ASN A 66 -10.15 -3.04 4.72
CA ASN A 66 -10.81 -1.76 4.51
C ASN A 66 -12.23 -1.77 5.11
N SER A 67 -12.48 -0.88 6.05
CA SER A 67 -13.77 -0.73 6.73
C SER A 67 -13.92 0.66 7.36
N ALA A 68 -15.12 1.04 7.76
CA ALA A 68 -15.33 2.27 8.53
C ALA A 68 -14.59 2.23 9.87
N GLY A 69 -14.58 1.08 10.56
CA GLY A 69 -13.83 0.90 11.79
C GLY A 69 -12.34 1.18 11.62
N TRP A 70 -11.75 0.72 10.51
CA TRP A 70 -10.36 1.01 10.17
C TRP A 70 -10.10 2.52 10.04
N VAL A 71 -10.99 3.25 9.31
CA VAL A 71 -10.85 4.70 9.13
C VAL A 71 -10.93 5.43 10.46
N VAL A 72 -11.94 5.10 11.29
CA VAL A 72 -12.13 5.72 12.61
C VAL A 72 -10.93 5.42 13.54
N ALA A 73 -10.45 4.18 13.58
CA ALA A 73 -9.30 3.79 14.38
C ALA A 73 -8.02 4.54 13.96
N ALA A 74 -7.77 4.67 12.65
CA ALA A 74 -6.61 5.39 12.14
C ALA A 74 -6.67 6.89 12.43
N LEU A 75 -7.82 7.53 12.18
CA LEU A 75 -7.99 8.96 12.47
C LEU A 75 -7.95 9.24 13.98
N GLY A 76 -8.49 8.34 14.81
CA GLY A 76 -8.38 8.40 16.26
C GLY A 76 -6.92 8.30 16.74
N THR A 77 -6.12 7.40 16.14
CA THR A 77 -4.70 7.28 16.42
C THR A 77 -3.97 8.61 16.21
N TYR A 78 -4.17 9.24 15.05
CA TYR A 78 -3.55 10.55 14.77
C TYR A 78 -3.99 11.62 15.76
N ARG A 79 -5.30 11.70 16.10
CA ARG A 79 -5.83 12.70 17.02
C ARG A 79 -5.32 12.52 18.45
N ALA A 80 -5.08 11.29 18.87
CA ALA A 80 -4.48 10.98 20.17
C ALA A 80 -2.98 11.33 20.27
N GLY A 81 -2.35 11.74 19.16
CA GLY A 81 -0.92 11.98 19.06
C GLY A 81 -0.11 10.73 18.75
N GLY A 82 -0.77 9.62 18.44
CA GLY A 82 -0.13 8.35 18.11
C GLY A 82 0.37 8.28 16.66
N VAL A 83 1.26 7.32 16.39
CA VAL A 83 1.81 7.01 15.07
C VAL A 83 1.13 5.76 14.54
N LEU A 84 0.43 5.89 13.42
CA LEU A 84 -0.22 4.77 12.76
C LEU A 84 0.81 3.84 12.12
N THR A 85 0.80 2.57 12.49
CA THR A 85 1.57 1.50 11.85
C THR A 85 0.62 0.59 11.09
N THR A 86 0.78 0.44 9.78
CA THR A 86 -0.12 -0.39 8.99
C THR A 86 0.45 -1.79 8.79
N VAL A 87 -0.42 -2.81 8.93
CA VAL A 87 -0.04 -4.22 8.74
C VAL A 87 -0.82 -4.80 7.56
N ASN A 88 -0.09 -5.42 6.64
CA ASN A 88 -0.68 -6.04 5.44
C ASN A 88 -1.60 -7.21 5.83
N THR A 89 -2.86 -7.17 5.41
CA THR A 89 -3.86 -8.22 5.69
C THR A 89 -3.54 -9.58 5.08
N ARG A 90 -2.57 -9.64 4.17
CA ARG A 90 -2.09 -10.90 3.58
C ARG A 90 -0.93 -11.53 4.35
N PHE A 91 -0.37 -10.82 5.31
CA PHE A 91 0.71 -11.34 6.15
C PHE A 91 0.24 -12.49 7.02
N LYS A 92 1.16 -13.41 7.32
CA LYS A 92 0.98 -14.44 8.33
C LYS A 92 1.44 -13.91 9.69
N GLY A 93 1.16 -14.65 10.75
CA GLY A 93 1.48 -14.22 12.12
C GLY A 93 2.93 -13.77 12.31
N GLN A 94 3.90 -14.50 11.76
CA GLN A 94 5.32 -14.17 11.88
C GLN A 94 5.69 -12.85 11.19
N GLU A 95 5.15 -12.59 10.00
CA GLU A 95 5.35 -11.34 9.27
C GLU A 95 4.70 -10.16 10.02
N ALA A 96 3.48 -10.35 10.54
CA ALA A 96 2.79 -9.34 11.34
C ALA A 96 3.52 -9.06 12.66
N ALA A 97 3.99 -10.11 13.36
CA ALA A 97 4.78 -9.98 14.59
C ALA A 97 6.08 -9.21 14.35
N HIS A 98 6.76 -9.43 13.20
CA HIS A 98 7.93 -8.66 12.82
C HIS A 98 7.62 -7.17 12.68
N VAL A 99 6.53 -6.82 11.97
CA VAL A 99 6.09 -5.43 11.81
C VAL A 99 5.80 -4.77 13.16
N ILE A 100 5.03 -5.45 14.01
CA ILE A 100 4.63 -4.94 15.34
C ILE A 100 5.87 -4.70 16.21
N ARG A 101 6.80 -5.67 16.27
CA ARG A 101 8.05 -5.56 17.04
C ARG A 101 8.95 -4.45 16.52
N THR A 102 9.21 -4.42 15.21
CA THR A 102 10.10 -3.41 14.61
C THR A 102 9.55 -2.00 14.78
N ALA A 103 8.24 -1.84 14.65
CA ALA A 103 7.59 -0.56 14.96
C ALA A 103 7.59 -0.26 16.47
N GLY A 104 7.68 -1.26 17.34
CA GLY A 104 7.44 -1.12 18.77
C GLY A 104 6.00 -0.70 19.05
N ALA A 105 5.04 -1.28 18.32
CA ALA A 105 3.63 -0.92 18.48
C ALA A 105 3.08 -1.46 19.80
N ARG A 106 2.51 -0.56 20.61
CA ARG A 106 1.94 -0.89 21.92
C ARG A 106 0.51 -1.39 21.83
N LEU A 107 -0.23 -0.94 20.82
CA LEU A 107 -1.61 -1.33 20.60
C LEU A 107 -1.77 -1.95 19.22
N LEU A 108 -2.58 -3.00 19.15
CA LEU A 108 -3.01 -3.65 17.91
C LEU A 108 -4.52 -3.52 17.75
N VAL A 109 -4.96 -3.00 16.64
CA VAL A 109 -6.37 -2.99 16.22
C VAL A 109 -6.52 -4.02 15.10
N THR A 110 -7.43 -5.00 15.26
CA THR A 110 -7.49 -6.14 14.35
C THR A 110 -8.92 -6.69 14.19
N VAL A 111 -9.08 -7.78 13.46
CA VAL A 111 -10.33 -8.53 13.27
C VAL A 111 -10.09 -10.03 13.44
N THR A 112 -11.15 -10.79 13.71
CA THR A 112 -11.07 -12.25 13.94
C THR A 112 -11.91 -13.09 12.98
N ASP A 113 -12.51 -12.46 11.95
CA ASP A 113 -13.45 -13.12 11.03
C ASP A 113 -13.29 -12.72 9.56
N PHE A 114 -12.13 -12.18 9.17
CA PHE A 114 -11.92 -11.77 7.79
C PHE A 114 -11.50 -12.94 6.90
N LEU A 115 -12.36 -13.33 5.95
CA LEU A 115 -12.14 -14.46 5.03
C LEU A 115 -11.75 -15.74 5.79
N ASP A 116 -12.52 -16.09 6.80
CA ASP A 116 -12.30 -17.23 7.69
C ASP A 116 -10.94 -17.20 8.42
N THR A 117 -10.36 -16.00 8.56
CA THR A 117 -9.06 -15.82 9.21
C THR A 117 -9.23 -15.03 10.51
N ASP A 118 -8.81 -15.65 11.61
CA ASP A 118 -8.62 -15.00 12.91
C ASP A 118 -7.18 -14.49 13.02
N TYR A 119 -6.99 -13.18 12.96
CA TYR A 119 -5.66 -12.57 13.03
C TYR A 119 -5.05 -12.63 14.43
N VAL A 120 -5.87 -12.64 15.48
CA VAL A 120 -5.38 -12.83 16.86
C VAL A 120 -4.79 -14.23 16.99
N ALA A 121 -5.55 -15.25 16.56
CA ALA A 121 -5.06 -16.63 16.59
C ALA A 121 -3.82 -16.85 15.70
N LEU A 122 -3.68 -16.11 14.57
CA LEU A 122 -2.47 -16.14 13.76
C LEU A 122 -1.26 -15.57 14.51
N LEU A 123 -1.45 -14.48 15.25
CA LEU A 123 -0.38 -13.86 16.04
C LEU A 123 0.03 -14.73 17.23
N GLU A 124 -0.94 -15.31 17.93
CA GLU A 124 -0.70 -16.20 19.10
C GLU A 124 0.10 -17.46 18.76
N ARG A 125 0.06 -17.91 17.49
CA ARG A 125 0.88 -19.04 17.01
C ARG A 125 2.34 -18.68 16.80
N THR A 126 2.71 -17.45 17.00
CA THR A 126 4.07 -16.93 16.91
C THR A 126 4.55 -16.49 18.30
N GLU A 127 5.83 -16.14 18.40
CA GLU A 127 6.31 -15.45 19.58
C GLU A 127 5.64 -14.07 19.65
N SER A 128 4.79 -13.87 20.66
CA SER A 128 4.09 -12.60 20.87
C SER A 128 5.07 -11.44 20.96
N PRO A 129 4.77 -10.30 20.29
CA PRO A 129 5.60 -9.11 20.47
C PRO A 129 5.50 -8.58 21.91
N ASP A 130 6.61 -8.57 22.65
CA ASP A 130 6.67 -8.12 24.06
C ASP A 130 6.28 -6.64 24.24
N CYS A 131 6.27 -5.86 23.16
CA CYS A 131 5.86 -4.46 23.16
C CYS A 131 4.35 -4.24 23.14
N LEU A 132 3.56 -5.29 22.92
CA LEU A 132 2.11 -5.18 22.71
C LEU A 132 1.37 -5.25 24.05
N ASP A 133 0.79 -4.11 24.46
CA ASP A 133 0.05 -3.97 25.73
C ASP A 133 -1.43 -4.30 25.58
N LEU A 134 -2.03 -4.02 24.39
CA LEU A 134 -3.46 -4.14 24.15
C LEU A 134 -3.77 -4.61 22.72
N THR A 135 -4.70 -5.55 22.60
CA THR A 135 -5.32 -5.94 21.34
C THR A 135 -6.79 -5.59 21.34
N VAL A 136 -7.22 -4.80 20.34
CA VAL A 136 -8.61 -4.37 20.15
C VAL A 136 -9.19 -5.05 18.91
N VAL A 137 -10.34 -5.68 19.04
CA VAL A 137 -11.03 -6.39 17.94
C VAL A 137 -12.14 -5.50 17.40
N LEU A 138 -11.96 -5.01 16.15
CA LEU A 138 -12.94 -4.17 15.44
C LEU A 138 -14.20 -4.93 15.05
N HIS A 139 -14.04 -6.20 14.67
CA HIS A 139 -15.11 -7.04 14.18
C HIS A 139 -14.77 -8.51 14.39
N GLY A 140 -15.82 -9.33 14.62
CA GLY A 140 -15.71 -10.75 14.89
C GLY A 140 -15.72 -11.10 16.38
N PRO A 141 -15.63 -12.39 16.71
CA PRO A 141 -15.53 -12.86 18.10
C PRO A 141 -14.35 -12.24 18.83
N VAL A 142 -14.53 -11.83 20.08
CA VAL A 142 -13.48 -11.25 20.92
C VAL A 142 -12.83 -12.36 21.75
N PRO A 143 -11.55 -12.74 21.46
CA PRO A 143 -10.83 -13.74 22.24
C PRO A 143 -10.52 -13.26 23.67
N GLY A 144 -10.26 -14.20 24.59
CA GLY A 144 -9.81 -13.85 25.95
C GLY A 144 -8.53 -13.02 25.92
N GLY A 145 -8.44 -11.98 26.74
CA GLY A 145 -7.31 -11.05 26.77
C GLY A 145 -7.37 -9.92 25.74
N CYS A 146 -8.33 -9.94 24.82
CA CYS A 146 -8.61 -8.86 23.88
C CYS A 146 -9.80 -8.00 24.35
N VAL A 147 -9.93 -6.79 23.80
CA VAL A 147 -11.04 -5.86 24.06
C VAL A 147 -11.84 -5.68 22.77
N GLY A 148 -13.17 -5.78 22.84
CA GLY A 148 -14.05 -5.46 21.72
C GLY A 148 -14.06 -3.97 21.40
N TRP A 149 -14.35 -3.61 20.15
CA TRP A 149 -14.35 -2.21 19.73
C TRP A 149 -15.31 -1.33 20.51
N ASP A 150 -16.51 -1.81 20.82
CA ASP A 150 -17.50 -1.03 21.57
C ASP A 150 -17.06 -0.84 23.03
N ASP A 151 -16.51 -1.86 23.68
CA ASP A 151 -15.95 -1.78 25.04
C ASP A 151 -14.71 -0.86 25.07
N PHE A 152 -13.91 -0.88 24.01
CA PHE A 152 -12.79 0.03 23.85
C PHE A 152 -13.28 1.48 23.78
N LEU A 153 -14.27 1.77 22.94
CA LEU A 153 -14.83 3.12 22.79
C LEU A 153 -15.52 3.61 24.06
N ALA A 154 -16.16 2.72 24.84
CA ALA A 154 -16.81 3.10 26.10
C ALA A 154 -15.86 3.80 27.08
N ARG A 155 -14.55 3.48 27.04
CA ARG A 155 -13.50 4.13 27.87
C ARG A 155 -13.25 5.60 27.49
N ALA A 156 -13.76 6.05 26.35
CA ALA A 156 -13.68 7.46 25.96
C ALA A 156 -14.33 8.39 27.01
N ALA A 157 -15.31 7.90 27.76
CA ALA A 157 -15.96 8.65 28.82
C ALA A 157 -15.02 9.01 29.99
N ASP A 158 -13.92 8.28 30.15
CA ASP A 158 -12.93 8.50 31.22
C ASP A 158 -11.96 9.66 30.93
N VAL A 159 -12.01 10.25 29.72
CA VAL A 159 -11.05 11.25 29.25
C VAL A 159 -11.74 12.54 28.84
N ASP A 160 -11.24 13.67 29.38
CA ASP A 160 -11.71 15.01 28.97
C ASP A 160 -11.45 15.25 27.47
N PRO A 161 -12.44 15.60 26.66
CA PRO A 161 -12.26 15.98 25.27
C PRO A 161 -11.18 17.06 25.04
N ALA A 162 -11.03 17.98 25.99
CA ALA A 162 -10.00 19.03 25.91
C ALA A 162 -8.57 18.47 25.90
N ALA A 163 -8.33 17.34 26.57
CA ALA A 163 -7.02 16.68 26.58
C ALA A 163 -6.63 16.17 25.18
N VAL A 164 -7.57 15.56 24.46
CA VAL A 164 -7.35 15.07 23.08
C VAL A 164 -7.19 16.26 22.12
N SER A 165 -8.01 17.31 22.26
CA SER A 165 -7.87 18.51 21.46
C SER A 165 -6.49 19.16 21.63
N ALA A 166 -5.98 19.23 22.86
CA ALA A 166 -4.63 19.74 23.14
C ALA A 166 -3.54 18.88 22.49
N ARG A 167 -3.65 17.53 22.56
CA ARG A 167 -2.72 16.60 21.89
C ARG A 167 -2.73 16.80 20.37
N ALA A 168 -3.91 16.85 19.75
CA ALA A 168 -4.07 17.05 18.31
C ALA A 168 -3.46 18.38 17.82
N GLN A 169 -3.62 19.46 18.61
CA GLN A 169 -3.05 20.79 18.32
C GLN A 169 -1.52 20.85 18.53
N ALA A 170 -0.96 20.02 19.40
CA ALA A 170 0.48 19.96 19.65
C ALA A 170 1.28 19.26 18.54
N ILE A 171 0.60 18.53 17.64
CA ILE A 171 1.27 17.81 16.54
C ILE A 171 1.81 18.80 15.52
N ALA A 172 3.12 18.69 15.24
CA ALA A 172 3.77 19.47 14.19
C ALA A 172 3.69 18.78 12.81
N PRO A 173 3.75 19.54 11.71
CA PRO A 173 3.77 18.98 10.35
C PRO A 173 4.94 18.02 10.09
N ASP A 174 6.07 18.22 10.79
CA ASP A 174 7.26 17.40 10.67
C ASP A 174 7.25 16.15 11.55
N ASP A 175 6.27 16.02 12.44
CA ASP A 175 6.12 14.81 13.23
C ASP A 175 5.75 13.62 12.34
N VAL A 176 6.29 12.45 12.70
CA VAL A 176 5.97 11.20 12.05
C VAL A 176 4.54 10.79 12.42
N GLY A 177 3.67 10.74 11.42
CA GLY A 177 2.28 10.29 11.64
C GLY A 177 2.05 8.83 11.25
N THR A 178 2.83 8.31 10.31
CA THR A 178 2.59 6.97 9.76
C THR A 178 3.88 6.20 9.57
N VAL A 179 3.87 4.90 9.88
CA VAL A 179 4.91 3.94 9.48
C VAL A 179 4.27 2.91 8.56
N ILE A 180 4.80 2.78 7.35
CA ILE A 180 4.36 1.78 6.38
C ILE A 180 5.54 0.88 6.04
N PHE A 181 5.33 -0.43 6.22
CA PHE A 181 6.38 -1.41 5.94
C PHE A 181 6.43 -1.76 4.46
N THR A 182 7.62 -1.62 3.89
CA THR A 182 7.94 -2.05 2.53
C THR A 182 8.80 -3.30 2.59
N SER A 183 8.53 -4.26 1.72
CA SER A 183 9.38 -5.42 1.58
C SER A 183 10.71 -4.98 0.95
N GLY A 184 11.72 -4.83 1.79
CA GLY A 184 13.06 -4.39 1.40
C GLY A 184 13.78 -5.44 0.54
N THR A 185 14.79 -4.98 -0.19
CA THR A 185 15.65 -5.83 -1.04
C THR A 185 16.60 -6.72 -0.25
N THR A 186 16.69 -6.50 1.07
CA THR A 186 17.55 -7.24 2.01
C THR A 186 16.82 -8.36 2.77
N GLY A 187 15.51 -8.57 2.49
CA GLY A 187 14.74 -9.71 2.96
C GLY A 187 13.78 -9.44 4.10
N ALA A 188 14.04 -8.52 5.01
CA ALA A 188 13.08 -8.14 6.05
C ALA A 188 12.35 -6.84 5.67
N PRO A 189 11.03 -6.73 5.90
CA PRO A 189 10.31 -5.49 5.67
C PRO A 189 10.87 -4.33 6.49
N LYS A 190 11.07 -3.15 5.85
CA LYS A 190 11.53 -1.93 6.49
C LYS A 190 10.39 -0.94 6.67
N GLY A 191 10.28 -0.32 7.82
CA GLY A 191 9.22 0.64 8.14
C GLY A 191 9.60 2.05 7.73
N ALA A 192 9.05 2.57 6.63
CA ALA A 192 9.24 3.95 6.20
C ALA A 192 8.42 4.90 7.08
N MET A 193 9.07 5.88 7.68
CA MET A 193 8.45 6.90 8.54
C MET A 193 8.00 8.10 7.72
N LEU A 194 6.70 8.39 7.73
CA LEU A 194 6.06 9.42 6.91
C LEU A 194 5.47 10.53 7.78
N ARG A 195 5.86 11.77 7.46
CA ARG A 195 5.43 12.96 8.21
C ARG A 195 3.98 13.34 7.91
N HIS A 196 3.32 13.99 8.87
CA HIS A 196 1.96 14.53 8.70
C HIS A 196 1.90 15.54 7.55
N GLY A 197 2.74 16.54 7.57
CA GLY A 197 2.76 17.62 6.58
C GLY A 197 3.05 17.14 5.17
N ALA A 198 4.02 16.23 5.02
CA ALA A 198 4.33 15.56 3.75
C ALA A 198 3.09 14.85 3.19
N SER A 199 2.38 14.11 4.03
CA SER A 199 1.19 13.35 3.65
C SER A 199 0.05 14.24 3.19
N VAL A 200 -0.27 15.30 3.95
CA VAL A 200 -1.34 16.23 3.59
C VAL A 200 -0.99 16.99 2.31
N ARG A 201 0.24 17.51 2.20
CA ARG A 201 0.68 18.29 1.03
C ARG A 201 0.70 17.45 -0.25
N ALA A 202 1.28 16.24 -0.19
CA ALA A 202 1.36 15.36 -1.35
C ALA A 202 -0.02 14.95 -1.86
N PHE A 203 -0.96 14.63 -0.95
CA PHE A 203 -2.29 14.19 -1.37
C PHE A 203 -3.28 15.33 -1.62
N THR A 204 -2.97 16.55 -1.20
CA THR A 204 -3.60 17.76 -1.75
C THR A 204 -3.20 17.94 -3.22
N ALA A 205 -1.91 17.93 -3.55
CA ALA A 205 -1.43 18.02 -4.93
C ALA A 205 -1.97 16.85 -5.80
N TRP A 206 -1.95 15.63 -5.27
CA TRP A 206 -2.50 14.45 -5.94
C TRP A 206 -3.98 14.65 -6.27
N SER A 207 -4.79 15.09 -5.31
CA SER A 207 -6.23 15.27 -5.50
C SER A 207 -6.57 16.37 -6.52
N ASP A 208 -5.73 17.42 -6.60
CA ASP A 208 -5.85 18.47 -7.62
C ASP A 208 -5.53 17.92 -9.02
N ILE A 209 -4.45 17.14 -9.15
CA ILE A 209 -4.00 16.57 -10.42
C ILE A 209 -5.03 15.60 -10.99
N VAL A 210 -5.58 14.69 -10.16
CA VAL A 210 -6.60 13.74 -10.62
C VAL A 210 -7.95 14.42 -10.84
N GLY A 211 -8.17 15.60 -10.29
CA GLY A 211 -9.41 16.34 -10.38
C GLY A 211 -10.52 15.77 -9.51
N LEU A 212 -10.15 15.27 -8.33
CA LEU A 212 -11.10 14.90 -7.28
C LEU A 212 -11.79 16.17 -6.77
N GLN A 213 -13.10 16.12 -6.57
CA GLN A 213 -13.89 17.27 -6.18
C GLN A 213 -14.91 16.93 -5.10
N GLU A 214 -15.48 17.97 -4.50
CA GLU A 214 -16.54 17.85 -3.51
C GLU A 214 -17.73 17.10 -4.06
N GLY A 215 -18.22 16.11 -3.28
CA GLY A 215 -19.34 15.26 -3.65
C GLY A 215 -18.97 14.03 -4.50
N ASP A 216 -17.70 13.87 -4.88
CA ASP A 216 -17.25 12.60 -5.46
C ASP A 216 -17.41 11.45 -4.48
N ARG A 217 -17.62 10.26 -5.03
CA ARG A 217 -17.74 9.01 -4.28
C ARG A 217 -16.62 8.07 -4.72
N TYR A 218 -15.69 7.85 -3.81
CA TYR A 218 -14.46 7.13 -4.09
C TYR A 218 -14.54 5.69 -3.55
N LEU A 219 -14.68 4.71 -4.45
CA LEU A 219 -14.61 3.29 -4.08
C LEU A 219 -13.16 2.90 -3.80
N VAL A 220 -12.79 2.77 -2.53
CA VAL A 220 -11.42 2.46 -2.13
C VAL A 220 -11.23 0.95 -2.06
N ILE A 221 -10.82 0.36 -3.19
CA ILE A 221 -10.45 -1.05 -3.31
C ILE A 221 -8.98 -1.28 -2.94
N ASN A 222 -8.14 -0.25 -3.05
CA ASN A 222 -6.75 -0.31 -2.64
C ASN A 222 -6.66 -0.46 -1.13
N PRO A 223 -5.83 -1.40 -0.61
CA PRO A 223 -5.76 -1.64 0.82
C PRO A 223 -5.34 -0.41 1.62
N PHE A 224 -6.00 -0.15 2.74
CA PHE A 224 -5.67 0.94 3.65
C PHE A 224 -4.30 0.78 4.32
N PHE A 225 -3.77 -0.43 4.37
CA PHE A 225 -2.41 -0.65 4.86
C PHE A 225 -1.32 -0.17 3.89
N HIS A 226 -1.67 0.25 2.68
CA HIS A 226 -0.75 0.78 1.68
C HIS A 226 -0.98 2.29 1.48
N THR A 227 0.08 3.05 1.12
CA THR A 227 0.01 4.50 0.88
C THR A 227 -1.14 4.89 -0.03
N PHE A 228 -1.40 4.13 -1.09
CA PHE A 228 -2.44 4.45 -2.05
C PHE A 228 -3.84 4.36 -1.43
N GLY A 229 -4.15 3.28 -0.70
CA GLY A 229 -5.44 3.16 0.00
C GLY A 229 -5.60 4.18 1.11
N LEU A 230 -4.60 4.31 1.98
CA LEU A 230 -4.65 5.22 3.12
C LEU A 230 -4.69 6.69 2.68
N LYS A 231 -3.75 7.10 1.85
CA LYS A 231 -3.55 8.53 1.59
C LYS A 231 -4.39 9.02 0.41
N ALA A 232 -4.40 8.32 -0.71
CA ALA A 232 -5.27 8.66 -1.82
C ALA A 232 -6.74 8.36 -1.53
N GLY A 233 -7.03 7.26 -0.80
CA GLY A 233 -8.40 6.88 -0.45
C GLY A 233 -9.00 7.66 0.71
N ILE A 234 -8.24 7.96 1.77
CA ILE A 234 -8.76 8.63 2.96
C ILE A 234 -8.38 10.11 2.95
N LEU A 235 -7.07 10.45 2.94
CA LEU A 235 -6.67 11.86 3.09
C LEU A 235 -7.13 12.73 1.93
N ALA A 236 -7.05 12.25 0.67
CA ALA A 236 -7.53 13.01 -0.48
C ALA A 236 -9.05 13.26 -0.42
N CYS A 237 -9.83 12.32 0.09
CA CYS A 237 -11.27 12.52 0.32
C CYS A 237 -11.53 13.59 1.38
N LEU A 238 -10.78 13.59 2.50
CA LEU A 238 -10.88 14.65 3.52
C LEU A 238 -10.49 16.02 2.97
N VAL A 239 -9.47 16.09 2.12
CA VAL A 239 -9.04 17.34 1.45
C VAL A 239 -10.15 17.92 0.57
N LYS A 240 -10.86 17.07 -0.18
CA LYS A 240 -11.79 17.49 -1.24
C LYS A 240 -13.27 17.44 -0.85
N GLY A 241 -13.64 16.84 0.28
CA GLY A 241 -15.03 16.62 0.62
C GLY A 241 -15.68 15.53 -0.23
N ALA A 242 -14.90 14.51 -0.59
CA ALA A 242 -15.37 13.32 -1.28
C ALA A 242 -15.73 12.21 -0.29
N THR A 243 -16.71 11.38 -0.63
CA THR A 243 -17.15 10.27 0.20
C THR A 243 -16.19 9.09 0.07
N ILE A 244 -15.69 8.58 1.18
CA ILE A 244 -14.89 7.36 1.28
C ILE A 244 -15.85 6.16 1.26
N VAL A 245 -15.68 5.26 0.30
CA VAL A 245 -16.46 4.01 0.22
C VAL A 245 -15.47 2.85 0.32
N PRO A 246 -15.18 2.33 1.51
CA PRO A 246 -14.28 1.20 1.70
C PRO A 246 -14.81 -0.06 1.00
N HIS A 247 -13.90 -0.81 0.38
CA HIS A 247 -14.20 -2.11 -0.20
C HIS A 247 -13.18 -3.14 0.30
N PRO A 248 -13.60 -4.13 1.09
CA PRO A 248 -12.66 -5.00 1.82
C PRO A 248 -11.95 -6.02 0.93
N THR A 249 -12.61 -6.47 -0.14
CA THR A 249 -12.09 -7.50 -1.04
C THR A 249 -12.38 -7.14 -2.48
N PHE A 250 -11.42 -7.41 -3.39
CA PHE A 250 -11.66 -7.22 -4.81
C PHE A 250 -12.34 -8.47 -5.41
N ASP A 251 -13.57 -8.25 -5.87
CA ASP A 251 -14.39 -9.16 -6.65
C ASP A 251 -15.16 -8.32 -7.67
N VAL A 252 -15.07 -8.64 -8.96
CA VAL A 252 -15.59 -7.77 -10.03
C VAL A 252 -17.10 -7.58 -9.96
N PRO A 253 -17.94 -8.62 -9.77
CA PRO A 253 -19.38 -8.43 -9.59
C PRO A 253 -19.73 -7.53 -8.41
N SER A 254 -19.03 -7.66 -7.27
CA SER A 254 -19.29 -6.82 -6.10
C SER A 254 -18.86 -5.36 -6.32
N VAL A 255 -17.74 -5.13 -7.04
CA VAL A 255 -17.29 -3.79 -7.43
C VAL A 255 -18.32 -3.14 -8.36
N MET A 256 -18.77 -3.82 -9.42
CA MET A 256 -19.78 -3.27 -10.35
C MET A 256 -21.10 -2.96 -9.64
N ARG A 257 -21.56 -3.85 -8.77
CA ARG A 257 -22.76 -3.61 -7.93
C ARG A 257 -22.56 -2.38 -7.04
N ARG A 258 -21.39 -2.23 -6.43
CA ARG A 258 -21.11 -1.10 -5.56
C ARG A 258 -21.02 0.23 -6.33
N VAL A 259 -20.54 0.19 -7.59
CA VAL A 259 -20.57 1.35 -8.48
C VAL A 259 -21.99 1.78 -8.74
N ASP A 260 -22.87 0.85 -9.10
CA ASP A 260 -24.29 1.09 -9.38
C ASP A 260 -25.06 1.60 -8.14
N GLU A 261 -25.01 0.85 -7.02
CA GLU A 261 -25.75 1.18 -5.79
C GLU A 261 -25.32 2.48 -5.13
N GLU A 262 -24.02 2.78 -5.12
CA GLU A 262 -23.46 3.95 -4.44
C GLU A 262 -23.10 5.08 -5.40
N LEU A 263 -23.40 4.97 -6.68
CA LEU A 263 -23.12 5.99 -7.71
C LEU A 263 -21.64 6.44 -7.64
N ILE A 264 -20.74 5.47 -7.65
CA ILE A 264 -19.31 5.70 -7.53
C ILE A 264 -18.81 6.52 -8.71
N THR A 265 -18.07 7.59 -8.39
CA THR A 265 -17.50 8.47 -9.42
C THR A 265 -16.02 8.24 -9.66
N MET A 266 -15.33 7.68 -8.67
CA MET A 266 -13.89 7.38 -8.74
C MET A 266 -13.61 5.92 -8.40
N LEU A 267 -12.95 5.23 -9.32
CA LEU A 267 -12.48 3.86 -9.18
C LEU A 267 -11.01 3.77 -9.59
N PRO A 268 -10.04 3.82 -8.64
CA PRO A 268 -8.65 3.59 -8.97
C PRO A 268 -8.30 2.11 -8.91
N GLY A 269 -7.30 1.71 -9.68
CA GLY A 269 -6.84 0.34 -9.62
C GLY A 269 -5.77 -0.03 -10.64
N ALA A 270 -5.21 -1.22 -10.51
CA ALA A 270 -4.30 -1.78 -11.50
C ALA A 270 -5.02 -2.01 -12.84
N PRO A 271 -4.29 -2.00 -13.97
CA PRO A 271 -4.88 -2.22 -15.31
C PRO A 271 -5.75 -3.48 -15.41
N ALA A 272 -5.37 -4.57 -14.72
CA ALA A 272 -6.12 -5.82 -14.70
C ALA A 272 -7.56 -5.66 -14.16
N ILE A 273 -7.80 -4.72 -13.26
CA ILE A 273 -9.13 -4.45 -12.70
C ILE A 273 -10.07 -3.96 -13.81
N TYR A 274 -9.64 -2.96 -14.57
CA TYR A 274 -10.44 -2.41 -15.67
C TYR A 274 -10.62 -3.43 -16.79
N GLN A 275 -9.58 -4.20 -17.12
CA GLN A 275 -9.69 -5.26 -18.11
C GLN A 275 -10.75 -6.28 -17.71
N THR A 276 -10.76 -6.71 -16.44
CA THR A 276 -11.73 -7.70 -15.97
C THR A 276 -13.15 -7.14 -15.96
N ILE A 277 -13.34 -5.86 -15.64
CA ILE A 277 -14.66 -5.20 -15.72
C ILE A 277 -15.11 -5.09 -17.19
N LEU A 278 -14.23 -4.62 -18.08
CA LEU A 278 -14.51 -4.46 -19.50
C LEU A 278 -14.94 -5.77 -20.18
N ASP A 279 -14.33 -6.89 -19.78
CA ASP A 279 -14.56 -8.20 -20.38
C ASP A 279 -15.61 -9.03 -19.61
N HIS A 280 -16.21 -8.48 -18.52
CA HIS A 280 -17.16 -9.23 -17.71
C HIS A 280 -18.49 -9.45 -18.43
N PRO A 281 -19.00 -10.70 -18.51
CA PRO A 281 -20.20 -11.02 -19.28
C PRO A 281 -21.49 -10.34 -18.75
N ASP A 282 -21.54 -10.07 -17.44
CA ASP A 282 -22.68 -9.42 -16.80
C ASP A 282 -22.51 -7.91 -16.64
N ARG A 283 -21.52 -7.27 -17.30
CA ARG A 283 -21.25 -5.83 -17.15
C ARG A 283 -22.50 -4.98 -17.41
N ASP A 284 -23.25 -5.30 -18.45
CA ASP A 284 -24.42 -4.54 -18.89
C ASP A 284 -25.63 -4.66 -17.94
N ARG A 285 -25.52 -5.46 -16.87
CA ARG A 285 -26.54 -5.56 -15.82
C ARG A 285 -26.40 -4.50 -14.75
N PHE A 286 -25.30 -3.71 -14.76
CA PHE A 286 -24.98 -2.67 -13.79
C PHE A 286 -24.87 -1.32 -14.48
N ASP A 287 -25.40 -0.27 -13.83
CA ASP A 287 -25.20 1.10 -14.29
C ASP A 287 -23.83 1.61 -13.81
N LEU A 288 -22.87 1.66 -14.73
CA LEU A 288 -21.53 2.17 -14.46
C LEU A 288 -21.35 3.63 -14.93
N SER A 289 -22.43 4.31 -15.33
CA SER A 289 -22.38 5.65 -15.94
C SER A 289 -21.94 6.77 -15.00
N SER A 290 -21.94 6.52 -13.69
CA SER A 290 -21.43 7.46 -12.68
C SER A 290 -19.91 7.58 -12.66
N LEU A 291 -19.17 6.60 -13.22
CA LEU A 291 -17.70 6.60 -13.24
C LEU A 291 -17.17 7.76 -14.08
N ARG A 292 -16.27 8.56 -13.50
CA ARG A 292 -15.64 9.69 -14.19
C ARG A 292 -14.12 9.78 -13.99
N LEU A 293 -13.58 9.28 -12.87
CA LEU A 293 -12.17 9.33 -12.52
C LEU A 293 -11.57 7.93 -12.41
N ALA A 294 -10.44 7.72 -13.07
CA ALA A 294 -9.60 6.54 -12.92
C ALA A 294 -8.15 6.96 -12.64
N VAL A 295 -7.52 6.30 -11.69
CA VAL A 295 -6.07 6.34 -11.49
C VAL A 295 -5.55 4.93 -11.62
N THR A 296 -4.69 4.71 -12.60
CA THR A 296 -4.09 3.41 -12.89
C THR A 296 -2.56 3.50 -12.86
N GLY A 297 -1.87 2.38 -12.83
CA GLY A 297 -0.41 2.34 -12.78
C GLY A 297 0.11 1.05 -12.18
N ALA A 298 1.35 1.06 -11.71
CA ALA A 298 2.08 -0.08 -11.18
C ALA A 298 2.34 -1.22 -12.19
N ALA A 299 1.88 -1.08 -13.45
CA ALA A 299 2.12 -2.01 -14.55
C ALA A 299 1.99 -1.27 -15.88
N THR A 300 2.43 -1.89 -16.97
CA THR A 300 2.24 -1.36 -18.33
C THR A 300 0.74 -1.26 -18.66
N VAL A 301 0.30 -0.08 -19.09
CA VAL A 301 -1.08 0.18 -19.49
C VAL A 301 -1.13 0.25 -21.01
N PRO A 302 -1.82 -0.66 -21.72
CA PRO A 302 -1.98 -0.54 -23.17
C PRO A 302 -2.77 0.73 -23.53
N VAL A 303 -2.35 1.43 -24.59
CA VAL A 303 -3.08 2.63 -25.09
C VAL A 303 -4.55 2.31 -25.40
N GLU A 304 -4.81 1.13 -25.95
CA GLU A 304 -6.16 0.68 -26.25
C GLU A 304 -7.01 0.53 -24.99
N MET A 305 -6.43 0.10 -23.88
CA MET A 305 -7.14 0.04 -22.60
C MET A 305 -7.60 1.43 -22.14
N ILE A 306 -6.73 2.45 -22.25
CA ILE A 306 -7.10 3.84 -21.92
C ILE A 306 -8.30 4.29 -22.77
N ARG A 307 -8.30 3.96 -24.08
CA ARG A 307 -9.39 4.28 -24.97
C ARG A 307 -10.69 3.55 -24.59
N ARG A 308 -10.60 2.25 -24.31
CA ARG A 308 -11.75 1.45 -23.88
C ARG A 308 -12.32 1.93 -22.55
N MET A 309 -11.47 2.27 -21.58
CA MET A 309 -11.90 2.86 -20.30
C MET A 309 -12.70 4.15 -20.51
N ALA A 310 -12.27 5.02 -21.43
CA ALA A 310 -12.96 6.26 -21.74
C ALA A 310 -14.29 6.03 -22.50
N SER A 311 -14.32 5.09 -23.46
CA SER A 311 -15.49 4.88 -24.33
C SER A 311 -16.53 3.92 -23.74
N GLU A 312 -16.11 2.89 -22.99
CA GLU A 312 -16.98 1.81 -22.50
C GLU A 312 -17.28 1.90 -20.99
N LEU A 313 -16.44 2.58 -20.18
CA LEU A 313 -16.64 2.77 -18.73
C LEU A 313 -16.83 4.24 -18.34
N THR A 314 -17.09 5.12 -19.32
CA THR A 314 -17.41 6.55 -19.13
C THR A 314 -16.37 7.40 -18.41
N PHE A 315 -15.17 6.91 -18.16
CA PHE A 315 -14.12 7.69 -17.52
C PHE A 315 -13.74 8.91 -18.35
N THR A 316 -13.98 10.09 -17.81
CA THR A 316 -13.62 11.37 -18.46
C THR A 316 -12.21 11.82 -18.11
N LYS A 317 -11.64 11.30 -17.01
CA LYS A 317 -10.27 11.56 -16.55
C LYS A 317 -9.60 10.27 -16.16
N ILE A 318 -8.54 9.96 -16.86
CA ILE A 318 -7.70 8.79 -16.60
C ILE A 318 -6.29 9.30 -16.41
N VAL A 319 -5.64 8.93 -15.30
CA VAL A 319 -4.25 9.31 -15.02
C VAL A 319 -3.44 8.10 -14.57
N THR A 320 -2.17 8.15 -14.89
CA THR A 320 -1.15 7.25 -14.35
C THR A 320 -0.18 8.05 -13.48
N GLY A 321 0.55 7.37 -12.62
CA GLY A 321 1.54 7.99 -11.76
C GLY A 321 2.57 7.00 -11.27
N TYR A 322 3.64 7.55 -10.71
CA TYR A 322 4.73 6.82 -10.09
C TYR A 322 4.98 7.36 -8.69
N GLY A 323 5.32 6.46 -7.79
CA GLY A 323 5.72 6.76 -6.43
C GLY A 323 5.99 5.49 -5.64
N LEU A 324 6.68 5.64 -4.56
CA LEU A 324 7.03 4.58 -3.61
C LEU A 324 6.69 5.04 -2.20
N THR A 325 6.64 4.12 -1.27
CA THR A 325 6.29 4.44 0.13
C THR A 325 7.26 5.48 0.70
N GLU A 326 8.54 5.34 0.40
CA GLU A 326 9.65 6.22 0.81
C GLU A 326 9.52 7.65 0.27
N SER A 327 8.71 7.86 -0.77
CA SER A 327 8.32 9.19 -1.29
C SER A 327 6.89 9.58 -0.92
N THR A 328 6.38 9.10 0.20
CA THR A 328 5.02 9.35 0.69
C THR A 328 3.92 8.84 -0.26
N GLY A 329 4.28 8.05 -1.30
CA GLY A 329 3.37 7.38 -2.22
C GLY A 329 3.19 8.06 -3.58
N VAL A 330 3.78 9.22 -3.82
CA VAL A 330 3.68 9.92 -5.11
C VAL A 330 4.91 10.75 -5.42
N VAL A 331 5.39 10.65 -6.67
CA VAL A 331 6.53 11.41 -7.22
C VAL A 331 6.12 12.13 -8.50
N THR A 332 5.64 11.36 -9.50
CA THR A 332 5.20 11.92 -10.77
C THR A 332 3.78 11.46 -11.10
N MET A 333 3.08 12.25 -11.88
CA MET A 333 1.74 11.91 -12.37
C MET A 333 1.51 12.50 -13.76
N CYS A 334 0.81 11.75 -14.61
CA CYS A 334 0.19 12.31 -15.81
C CYS A 334 -0.87 13.33 -15.41
N ARG A 335 -1.20 14.22 -16.32
CA ARG A 335 -2.32 15.15 -16.18
C ARG A 335 -3.52 14.59 -16.96
N HIS A 336 -4.71 14.83 -16.49
CA HIS A 336 -5.92 14.34 -17.19
C HIS A 336 -6.11 14.97 -18.58
N THR A 337 -5.33 16.01 -18.90
CA THR A 337 -5.30 16.65 -20.23
C THR A 337 -4.24 16.05 -21.15
N ASP A 338 -3.40 15.16 -20.65
CA ASP A 338 -2.42 14.47 -21.48
C ASP A 338 -3.14 13.48 -22.41
N ASP A 339 -2.55 13.23 -23.57
CA ASP A 339 -3.14 12.30 -24.54
C ASP A 339 -3.00 10.83 -24.09
N PRO A 340 -3.84 9.91 -24.63
CA PRO A 340 -3.80 8.50 -24.21
C PRO A 340 -2.45 7.80 -24.41
N VAL A 341 -1.62 8.26 -25.34
CA VAL A 341 -0.29 7.67 -25.58
C VAL A 341 0.66 8.08 -24.47
N THR A 342 0.64 9.36 -24.09
CA THR A 342 1.41 9.88 -22.93
C THR A 342 0.99 9.20 -21.64
N ILE A 343 -0.32 9.07 -21.36
CA ILE A 343 -0.85 8.40 -20.17
C ILE A 343 -0.44 6.93 -20.12
N ALA A 344 -0.46 6.23 -21.25
CA ALA A 344 -0.11 4.81 -21.32
C ALA A 344 1.40 4.54 -21.18
N ASN A 345 2.24 5.42 -21.69
CA ASN A 345 3.67 5.14 -21.84
C ASN A 345 4.55 5.87 -20.83
N THR A 346 4.01 6.79 -20.04
CA THR A 346 4.77 7.56 -19.03
C THR A 346 4.06 7.53 -17.67
N ALA A 347 4.81 7.87 -16.64
CA ALA A 347 4.29 8.17 -15.31
C ALA A 347 4.07 9.68 -15.09
N GLY A 348 4.12 10.48 -16.16
CA GLY A 348 3.89 11.91 -16.14
C GLY A 348 5.03 12.72 -15.55
N ARG A 349 4.69 13.91 -15.08
CA ARG A 349 5.63 14.94 -14.60
C ARG A 349 5.64 14.99 -13.07
N PRO A 350 6.72 15.49 -12.45
CA PRO A 350 6.80 15.69 -11.00
C PRO A 350 5.55 16.40 -10.44
N ILE A 351 5.13 16.00 -9.24
CA ILE A 351 4.14 16.77 -8.48
C ILE A 351 4.75 18.12 -8.06
N PRO A 352 3.93 19.15 -7.74
CA PRO A 352 4.46 20.47 -7.35
C PRO A 352 5.45 20.41 -6.19
N ASP A 353 6.45 21.29 -6.26
CA ASP A 353 7.41 21.59 -5.20
C ASP A 353 8.30 20.42 -4.75
N ILE A 354 8.59 19.52 -5.64
CA ILE A 354 9.63 18.49 -5.48
C ILE A 354 10.60 18.53 -6.67
N GLU A 355 11.80 18.02 -6.46
CA GLU A 355 12.80 17.82 -7.50
C GLU A 355 12.91 16.35 -7.84
N VAL A 356 12.96 16.05 -9.13
CA VAL A 356 13.16 14.69 -9.64
C VAL A 356 14.20 14.74 -10.76
N ARG A 357 15.23 13.91 -10.65
CA ARG A 357 16.30 13.80 -11.65
C ARG A 357 16.54 12.34 -12.03
N THR A 358 17.21 12.14 -13.14
CA THR A 358 17.81 10.84 -13.50
C THR A 358 19.32 10.99 -13.51
N VAL A 359 20.02 10.12 -12.77
CA VAL A 359 21.47 10.21 -12.55
C VAL A 359 22.20 8.94 -12.99
N ASP A 360 23.47 9.09 -13.33
CA ASP A 360 24.40 7.98 -13.59
C ASP A 360 24.95 7.39 -12.26
N ASP A 361 25.79 6.35 -12.36
CA ASP A 361 26.40 5.69 -11.20
C ASP A 361 27.34 6.62 -10.38
N ALA A 362 27.73 7.75 -10.94
CA ALA A 362 28.54 8.77 -10.28
C ALA A 362 27.70 9.90 -9.67
N GLY A 363 26.36 9.83 -9.78
CA GLY A 363 25.43 10.84 -9.30
C GLY A 363 25.26 12.07 -10.21
N ASN A 364 25.82 12.05 -11.43
CA ASN A 364 25.68 13.16 -12.38
C ASN A 364 24.36 13.03 -13.14
N ASP A 365 23.74 14.18 -13.46
CA ASP A 365 22.55 14.21 -14.30
C ASP A 365 22.80 13.58 -15.68
N VAL A 366 21.91 12.66 -16.08
CA VAL A 366 21.96 12.11 -17.46
C VAL A 366 21.16 13.00 -18.41
N PRO A 367 21.55 13.07 -19.70
CA PRO A 367 20.81 13.85 -20.69
C PRO A 367 19.38 13.33 -20.88
N VAL A 368 18.46 14.23 -21.23
CA VAL A 368 17.06 13.88 -21.60
C VAL A 368 17.08 12.82 -22.71
N GLY A 369 16.27 11.79 -22.53
CA GLY A 369 16.17 10.64 -23.44
C GLY A 369 17.15 9.49 -23.09
N HIS A 370 17.97 9.63 -22.06
CA HIS A 370 18.89 8.58 -21.60
C HIS A 370 18.42 8.00 -20.26
N PRO A 371 18.61 6.71 -20.03
CA PRO A 371 18.24 6.08 -18.78
C PRO A 371 19.21 6.45 -17.66
N GLY A 372 18.70 6.63 -16.45
CA GLY A 372 19.45 6.83 -15.22
C GLY A 372 18.63 6.46 -14.02
N GLU A 373 19.27 6.33 -12.84
CA GLU A 373 18.53 6.13 -11.58
C GLU A 373 17.66 7.35 -11.29
N VAL A 374 16.41 7.11 -10.96
CA VAL A 374 15.47 8.16 -10.52
C VAL A 374 15.80 8.55 -9.09
N VAL A 375 16.14 9.83 -8.86
CA VAL A 375 16.35 10.38 -7.52
C VAL A 375 15.36 11.49 -7.25
N VAL A 376 14.89 11.57 -6.00
CA VAL A 376 13.81 12.48 -5.58
C VAL A 376 14.25 13.31 -4.38
N ARG A 377 14.03 14.62 -4.42
CA ARG A 377 14.23 15.51 -3.29
C ARG A 377 13.02 16.39 -3.08
N GLY A 378 12.58 16.54 -1.82
CA GLY A 378 11.48 17.42 -1.46
C GLY A 378 10.74 16.99 -0.22
N TYR A 379 9.65 17.68 0.04
CA TYR A 379 8.83 17.49 1.23
C TYR A 379 8.21 16.08 1.32
N ASN A 380 8.07 15.37 0.20
CA ASN A 380 7.48 14.03 0.12
C ASN A 380 8.44 12.89 0.50
N VAL A 381 9.73 13.16 0.68
CA VAL A 381 10.70 12.16 1.10
C VAL A 381 10.46 11.76 2.56
N MET A 382 10.51 10.49 2.86
CA MET A 382 10.33 9.93 4.21
C MET A 382 11.32 10.53 5.22
N ALA A 383 11.00 10.39 6.51
CA ALA A 383 11.94 10.76 7.58
C ALA A 383 13.11 9.78 7.73
N GLY A 384 12.95 8.57 7.18
CA GLY A 384 13.89 7.47 7.25
C GLY A 384 13.19 6.15 7.55
N TYR A 385 13.95 5.09 7.72
CA TYR A 385 13.45 3.79 8.17
C TYR A 385 13.51 3.69 9.69
N ILE A 386 12.41 3.23 10.30
CA ILE A 386 12.33 3.07 11.76
C ILE A 386 13.35 2.06 12.26
N GLY A 387 14.18 2.47 13.22
CA GLY A 387 15.20 1.59 13.82
C GLY A 387 16.36 1.18 12.90
N ASP A 388 16.46 1.75 11.68
CA ASP A 388 17.49 1.37 10.70
C ASP A 388 18.16 2.61 10.07
N PRO A 389 19.08 3.26 10.83
CA PRO A 389 19.79 4.44 10.34
C PRO A 389 20.74 4.13 9.17
N GLU A 390 21.29 2.92 9.09
CA GLU A 390 22.18 2.51 8.00
C GLU A 390 21.41 2.40 6.68
N ALA A 391 20.23 1.76 6.70
CA ALA A 391 19.37 1.72 5.54
C ALA A 391 18.85 3.10 5.15
N THR A 392 18.61 3.98 6.12
CA THR A 392 18.22 5.37 5.87
C THR A 392 19.32 6.11 5.15
N ALA A 393 20.56 6.06 5.64
CA ALA A 393 21.72 6.71 5.01
C ALA A 393 22.04 6.12 3.61
N SER A 394 21.72 4.84 3.40
CA SER A 394 21.88 4.20 2.08
C SER A 394 20.78 4.61 1.08
N ALA A 395 19.62 5.04 1.57
CA ALA A 395 18.48 5.42 0.73
C ALA A 395 18.41 6.93 0.48
N ILE A 396 18.87 7.74 1.44
CA ILE A 396 18.82 9.20 1.38
C ILE A 396 20.25 9.71 1.57
N ASP A 397 20.78 10.38 0.56
CA ASP A 397 22.13 10.94 0.61
C ASP A 397 22.23 12.22 1.47
N ASP A 398 23.46 12.73 1.66
CA ASP A 398 23.74 13.92 2.46
C ASP A 398 23.10 15.22 1.93
N ASP A 399 22.76 15.26 0.63
CA ASP A 399 22.07 16.38 -0.02
C ASP A 399 20.54 16.24 0.02
N GLY A 400 20.04 15.18 0.65
CA GLY A 400 18.61 14.89 0.84
C GLY A 400 17.93 14.25 -0.38
N TRP A 401 18.70 13.68 -1.30
CA TRP A 401 18.13 12.92 -2.41
C TRP A 401 17.81 11.50 -2.01
N LEU A 402 16.57 11.10 -2.23
CA LEU A 402 16.12 9.73 -2.11
C LEU A 402 16.51 8.96 -3.38
N HIS A 403 17.38 7.98 -3.25
CA HIS A 403 17.72 7.00 -4.26
C HIS A 403 16.64 5.94 -4.34
N THR A 404 15.87 5.95 -5.44
CA THR A 404 14.68 5.09 -5.55
C THR A 404 15.03 3.65 -5.93
N GLY A 405 16.17 3.42 -6.54
CA GLY A 405 16.55 2.17 -7.14
C GLY A 405 15.78 1.84 -8.43
N ASP A 406 14.95 2.75 -8.94
CA ASP A 406 14.23 2.61 -10.19
C ASP A 406 14.98 3.35 -11.31
N ILE A 407 15.03 2.77 -12.50
CA ILE A 407 15.62 3.39 -13.68
C ILE A 407 14.53 4.04 -14.51
N GLY A 408 14.75 5.30 -14.87
CA GLY A 408 13.80 6.07 -15.65
C GLY A 408 14.44 6.90 -16.75
N VAL A 409 13.60 7.37 -17.65
CA VAL A 409 13.97 8.25 -18.76
C VAL A 409 13.00 9.41 -18.79
N PHE A 410 13.52 10.65 -18.75
CA PHE A 410 12.70 11.83 -19.03
C PHE A 410 12.62 12.08 -20.53
N ASP A 411 11.42 12.35 -21.01
CA ASP A 411 11.19 12.86 -22.36
C ASP A 411 11.40 14.41 -22.43
N ARG A 412 11.35 14.96 -23.64
CA ARG A 412 11.49 16.40 -23.87
C ARG A 412 10.36 17.24 -23.27
N SER A 413 9.24 16.63 -22.93
CA SER A 413 8.08 17.27 -22.31
C SER A 413 8.13 17.18 -20.77
N GLY A 414 9.20 16.59 -20.21
CA GLY A 414 9.39 16.40 -18.80
C GLY A 414 8.57 15.25 -18.19
N ASN A 415 8.05 14.34 -19.01
CA ASN A 415 7.39 13.13 -18.50
C ASN A 415 8.46 12.07 -18.20
N LEU A 416 8.32 11.42 -17.05
CA LEU A 416 9.14 10.30 -16.63
C LEU A 416 8.55 8.99 -17.14
N LYS A 417 9.36 8.16 -17.74
CA LYS A 417 9.05 6.76 -18.05
C LYS A 417 9.94 5.87 -17.21
N ILE A 418 9.34 5.05 -16.34
CA ILE A 418 10.08 4.00 -15.63
C ILE A 418 10.35 2.86 -16.60
N THR A 419 11.59 2.47 -16.74
CA THR A 419 12.03 1.48 -17.74
C THR A 419 12.50 0.19 -17.12
N ASP A 420 13.03 0.23 -15.89
CA ASP A 420 13.56 -0.94 -15.20
C ASP A 420 13.65 -0.68 -13.68
N ARG A 421 14.11 -1.68 -12.94
CA ARG A 421 14.54 -1.54 -11.55
C ARG A 421 15.98 -2.01 -11.42
N LEU A 422 16.78 -1.28 -10.68
CA LEU A 422 18.13 -1.70 -10.28
C LEU A 422 18.09 -3.03 -9.51
N LYS A 423 16.93 -3.40 -8.99
CA LYS A 423 16.72 -4.57 -8.14
C LYS A 423 15.53 -5.39 -8.65
N ASP A 424 15.71 -6.70 -8.64
CA ASP A 424 14.86 -7.73 -9.25
C ASP A 424 13.42 -7.88 -8.69
N MET A 425 12.76 -6.80 -8.25
CA MET A 425 11.38 -6.85 -7.82
C MET A 425 10.45 -7.11 -9.00
N PHE A 426 9.37 -7.84 -8.78
CA PHE A 426 8.31 -8.06 -9.75
C PHE A 426 6.94 -7.87 -9.11
N ILE A 427 5.91 -7.66 -9.94
CA ILE A 427 4.57 -7.28 -9.49
C ILE A 427 3.60 -8.42 -9.69
N ILE A 428 3.02 -8.93 -8.59
CA ILE A 428 2.04 -10.02 -8.60
C ILE A 428 0.67 -9.47 -8.23
N GLY A 429 -0.24 -9.36 -9.19
CA GLY A 429 -1.61 -8.92 -8.95
C GLY A 429 -1.68 -7.55 -8.25
N GLY A 430 -0.78 -6.63 -8.59
CA GLY A 430 -0.70 -5.29 -8.01
C GLY A 430 0.13 -5.20 -6.71
N PHE A 431 0.72 -6.30 -6.24
CA PHE A 431 1.59 -6.34 -5.05
C PHE A 431 3.06 -6.47 -5.47
N ASN A 432 3.89 -5.66 -4.87
CA ASN A 432 5.34 -5.79 -5.03
C ASN A 432 5.80 -7.09 -4.34
N ALA A 433 6.46 -7.96 -5.09
CA ALA A 433 7.12 -9.15 -4.59
C ALA A 433 8.64 -8.98 -4.74
N TYR A 434 9.34 -9.17 -3.65
CA TYR A 434 10.78 -8.99 -3.59
C TYR A 434 11.44 -10.36 -3.49
N PRO A 435 12.24 -10.74 -4.49
CA PRO A 435 12.92 -12.02 -4.50
C PRO A 435 13.65 -12.36 -3.21
N ALA A 436 14.41 -11.40 -2.68
CA ALA A 436 15.23 -11.64 -1.49
C ALA A 436 14.39 -12.04 -0.25
N GLU A 437 13.20 -11.47 -0.08
CA GLU A 437 12.30 -11.83 1.02
C GLU A 437 11.81 -13.28 0.89
N ILE A 438 11.43 -13.67 -0.33
CA ILE A 438 10.97 -15.04 -0.62
C ILE A 438 12.13 -16.02 -0.47
N GLU A 439 13.31 -15.69 -0.98
CA GLU A 439 14.54 -16.47 -0.90
C GLU A 439 14.93 -16.72 0.56
N ASN A 440 14.94 -15.70 1.40
CA ASN A 440 15.27 -15.83 2.81
C ASN A 440 14.30 -16.74 3.55
N MET A 441 13.00 -16.62 3.30
CA MET A 441 12.01 -17.51 3.88
C MET A 441 12.24 -18.96 3.43
N MET A 442 12.53 -19.17 2.13
CA MET A 442 12.81 -20.51 1.61
C MET A 442 14.08 -21.13 2.20
N LEU A 443 15.10 -20.33 2.51
CA LEU A 443 16.34 -20.79 3.14
C LEU A 443 16.17 -21.29 4.58
N GLU A 444 15.06 -20.95 5.25
CA GLU A 444 14.69 -21.54 6.53
C GLU A 444 14.29 -23.02 6.43
N HIS A 445 13.97 -23.50 5.22
CA HIS A 445 13.66 -24.90 5.01
C HIS A 445 14.91 -25.77 5.14
N PRO A 446 14.90 -26.85 6.00
CA PRO A 446 16.11 -27.60 6.35
C PRO A 446 16.79 -28.29 5.15
N ALA A 447 16.06 -28.57 4.10
CA ALA A 447 16.60 -29.23 2.91
C ALA A 447 17.18 -28.28 1.86
N ILE A 448 17.03 -26.94 2.01
CA ILE A 448 17.51 -25.95 1.02
C ILE A 448 18.87 -25.42 1.44
N SER A 449 19.82 -25.40 0.51
CA SER A 449 21.12 -24.76 0.68
C SER A 449 21.22 -23.39 0.02
N GLN A 450 20.55 -23.21 -1.15
CA GLN A 450 20.48 -21.94 -1.87
C GLN A 450 19.10 -21.81 -2.52
N ALA A 451 18.63 -20.57 -2.62
CA ALA A 451 17.40 -20.22 -3.33
C ALA A 451 17.61 -18.95 -4.15
N ALA A 452 17.02 -18.91 -5.33
CA ALA A 452 16.92 -17.70 -6.15
C ALA A 452 15.52 -17.61 -6.74
N VAL A 453 14.91 -16.44 -6.67
CA VAL A 453 13.53 -16.21 -7.13
C VAL A 453 13.52 -15.15 -8.21
N VAL A 454 12.74 -15.40 -9.26
CA VAL A 454 12.52 -14.47 -10.37
C VAL A 454 11.04 -14.34 -10.66
N GLY A 455 10.64 -13.15 -11.16
CA GLY A 455 9.33 -12.95 -11.74
C GLY A 455 9.26 -13.61 -13.12
N VAL A 456 8.18 -14.32 -13.39
CA VAL A 456 7.85 -14.87 -14.71
C VAL A 456 6.47 -14.42 -15.11
N SER A 457 6.28 -14.18 -16.41
CA SER A 457 4.99 -13.70 -16.94
C SER A 457 3.84 -14.65 -16.63
N ASP A 458 2.75 -14.13 -16.12
CA ASP A 458 1.50 -14.83 -15.86
C ASP A 458 0.33 -14.06 -16.47
N ARG A 459 -0.55 -14.77 -17.18
CA ARG A 459 -1.67 -14.14 -17.90
C ARG A 459 -2.68 -13.43 -17.00
N ARG A 460 -2.84 -13.88 -15.76
CA ARG A 460 -3.83 -13.35 -14.82
C ARG A 460 -3.24 -12.34 -13.83
N MET A 461 -2.02 -12.63 -13.35
CA MET A 461 -1.42 -11.86 -12.26
C MET A 461 -0.39 -10.83 -12.74
N GLY A 462 -0.13 -10.76 -14.05
CA GLY A 462 0.96 -10.00 -14.65
C GLY A 462 2.28 -10.77 -14.54
N GLU A 463 2.74 -10.99 -13.34
CA GLU A 463 3.88 -11.87 -13.03
C GLU A 463 3.56 -12.78 -11.86
N VAL A 464 4.32 -13.86 -11.71
CA VAL A 464 4.31 -14.76 -10.55
C VAL A 464 5.72 -15.17 -10.19
N ALA A 465 5.94 -15.57 -8.94
CA ALA A 465 7.22 -16.05 -8.48
C ALA A 465 7.53 -17.46 -9.05
N MET A 466 8.72 -17.62 -9.61
CA MET A 466 9.36 -18.90 -9.88
C MET A 466 10.65 -19.00 -9.07
N ALA A 467 10.81 -20.08 -8.31
CA ALA A 467 11.99 -20.31 -7.50
C ALA A 467 12.91 -21.35 -8.13
N PHE A 468 14.21 -21.10 -8.03
CA PHE A 468 15.28 -22.06 -8.32
C PHE A 468 15.97 -22.38 -7.00
N VAL A 469 16.03 -23.67 -6.64
CA VAL A 469 16.59 -24.10 -5.35
C VAL A 469 17.69 -25.13 -5.54
N VAL A 470 18.73 -25.00 -4.73
CA VAL A 470 19.78 -26.03 -4.58
C VAL A 470 19.53 -26.72 -3.26
N THR A 471 19.46 -28.04 -3.26
CA THR A 471 19.25 -28.83 -2.05
C THR A 471 20.57 -29.03 -1.28
N ARG A 472 20.46 -29.28 0.02
CA ARG A 472 21.60 -29.76 0.80
C ARG A 472 21.97 -31.19 0.37
N ALA A 473 23.23 -31.55 0.58
CA ALA A 473 23.73 -32.88 0.23
C ALA A 473 22.86 -34.00 0.84
N GLY A 474 22.38 -34.89 0.02
CA GLY A 474 21.52 -36.01 0.40
C GLY A 474 20.05 -35.65 0.67
N ALA A 475 19.65 -34.39 0.54
CA ALA A 475 18.26 -33.98 0.67
C ALA A 475 17.53 -34.05 -0.69
N THR A 476 16.26 -34.48 -0.66
CA THR A 476 15.33 -34.39 -1.79
C THR A 476 14.15 -33.54 -1.41
N ILE A 477 13.66 -32.76 -2.34
CA ILE A 477 12.51 -31.86 -2.15
C ILE A 477 11.47 -32.16 -3.21
N ASP A 478 10.24 -32.35 -2.77
CA ASP A 478 9.07 -32.35 -3.65
C ASP A 478 8.57 -30.92 -3.81
N GLU A 479 8.32 -30.50 -5.04
CA GLU A 479 7.88 -29.14 -5.39
C GLU A 479 6.58 -28.79 -4.68
N ALA A 480 5.57 -29.67 -4.70
CA ALA A 480 4.26 -29.41 -4.11
C ALA A 480 4.34 -29.28 -2.58
N VAL A 481 5.17 -30.10 -1.94
CA VAL A 481 5.42 -30.05 -0.49
C VAL A 481 6.10 -28.73 -0.12
N LEU A 482 7.09 -28.28 -0.89
CA LEU A 482 7.77 -27.04 -0.63
C LEU A 482 6.87 -25.82 -0.86
N ILE A 483 6.03 -25.83 -1.90
CA ILE A 483 5.02 -24.81 -2.13
C ILE A 483 4.04 -24.73 -0.95
N ALA A 484 3.57 -25.89 -0.44
CA ALA A 484 2.68 -25.93 0.72
C ALA A 484 3.37 -25.37 1.97
N TRP A 485 4.64 -25.72 2.20
CA TRP A 485 5.44 -25.19 3.30
C TRP A 485 5.58 -23.65 3.23
N CYS A 486 5.80 -23.09 2.02
CA CYS A 486 5.84 -21.65 1.80
C CYS A 486 4.48 -20.97 2.10
N ARG A 487 3.35 -21.62 1.73
CA ARG A 487 2.00 -21.08 1.97
C ARG A 487 1.67 -20.88 3.45
N GLU A 488 2.27 -21.67 4.31
CA GLU A 488 2.07 -21.53 5.75
C GLU A 488 2.85 -20.36 6.35
N ARG A 489 3.90 -19.86 5.67
CA ARG A 489 4.90 -18.94 6.23
C ARG A 489 4.94 -17.57 5.59
N MET A 490 4.41 -17.43 4.39
CA MET A 490 4.39 -16.16 3.67
C MET A 490 3.02 -15.88 3.04
N ALA A 491 2.78 -14.62 2.71
CA ALA A 491 1.55 -14.20 2.04
C ALA A 491 1.38 -14.91 0.69
N ASN A 492 0.16 -15.31 0.34
CA ASN A 492 -0.13 -16.15 -0.83
C ASN A 492 0.40 -15.59 -2.15
N TYR A 493 0.49 -14.26 -2.32
CA TYR A 493 1.01 -13.68 -3.55
C TYR A 493 2.53 -13.87 -3.68
N LYS A 494 3.27 -13.99 -2.56
CA LYS A 494 4.72 -14.24 -2.52
C LYS A 494 5.08 -15.70 -2.80
N VAL A 495 4.15 -16.62 -2.59
CA VAL A 495 4.39 -18.06 -2.74
C VAL A 495 4.76 -18.39 -4.19
N PRO A 496 5.93 -19.02 -4.45
CA PRO A 496 6.31 -19.42 -5.79
C PRO A 496 5.25 -20.32 -6.42
N ARG A 497 4.89 -20.04 -7.67
CA ARG A 497 3.94 -20.88 -8.45
C ARG A 497 4.58 -22.14 -8.98
N SER A 498 5.89 -22.08 -9.20
CA SER A 498 6.71 -23.23 -9.59
C SER A 498 8.08 -23.16 -8.93
N ILE A 499 8.63 -24.32 -8.66
CA ILE A 499 9.95 -24.47 -8.06
C ILE A 499 10.76 -25.43 -8.92
N ARG A 500 11.96 -25.05 -9.30
CA ARG A 500 12.89 -25.90 -10.02
C ARG A 500 14.08 -26.23 -9.14
N VAL A 501 14.32 -27.50 -8.89
CA VAL A 501 15.55 -27.96 -8.24
C VAL A 501 16.67 -27.97 -9.29
N VAL A 502 17.79 -27.34 -8.96
CA VAL A 502 18.98 -27.25 -9.82
C VAL A 502 20.22 -27.68 -9.04
N ASP A 503 21.23 -28.15 -9.76
CA ASP A 503 22.50 -28.56 -9.14
C ASP A 503 23.31 -27.37 -8.63
N ALA A 504 23.23 -26.23 -9.33
CA ALA A 504 23.87 -24.97 -8.96
C ALA A 504 23.14 -23.76 -9.54
N LEU A 505 23.19 -22.62 -8.85
CA LEU A 505 22.73 -21.34 -9.38
C LEU A 505 23.82 -20.72 -10.29
N PRO A 506 23.44 -20.02 -11.39
CA PRO A 506 24.39 -19.30 -12.22
C PRO A 506 24.93 -18.09 -11.45
N LEU A 507 26.25 -18.01 -11.31
CA LEU A 507 26.94 -16.93 -10.58
C LEU A 507 27.84 -16.12 -11.50
N ASN A 508 28.00 -14.84 -11.19
CA ASN A 508 29.05 -14.01 -11.79
C ASN A 508 30.41 -14.26 -11.09
N ALA A 509 31.47 -13.60 -11.59
CA ALA A 509 32.82 -13.74 -11.04
C ALA A 509 32.96 -13.30 -9.56
N SER A 510 32.02 -12.48 -9.06
CA SER A 510 31.97 -12.05 -7.65
C SER A 510 31.06 -12.92 -6.77
N GLY A 511 30.53 -14.03 -7.31
CA GLY A 511 29.65 -14.94 -6.59
C GLY A 511 28.18 -14.50 -6.50
N LYS A 512 27.79 -13.46 -7.23
CA LYS A 512 26.40 -12.98 -7.27
C LYS A 512 25.58 -13.78 -8.28
N VAL A 513 24.37 -14.19 -7.89
CA VAL A 513 23.43 -14.90 -8.75
C VAL A 513 23.03 -14.05 -9.96
N LEU A 514 23.12 -14.63 -11.16
CA LEU A 514 22.75 -14.02 -12.43
C LEU A 514 21.25 -14.27 -12.71
N LYS A 515 20.38 -13.47 -12.10
CA LYS A 515 18.92 -13.64 -12.20
C LYS A 515 18.37 -13.51 -13.62
N TYR A 516 19.02 -12.74 -14.49
CA TYR A 516 18.63 -12.65 -15.90
C TYR A 516 18.77 -14.03 -16.61
N VAL A 517 19.80 -14.81 -16.28
CA VAL A 517 19.97 -16.18 -16.81
C VAL A 517 18.83 -17.07 -16.34
N LEU A 518 18.42 -16.93 -15.09
CA LEU A 518 17.29 -17.70 -14.53
C LEU A 518 15.97 -17.29 -15.19
N ARG A 519 15.75 -16.01 -15.49
CA ARG A 519 14.57 -15.53 -16.24
C ARG A 519 14.53 -16.14 -17.65
N ASP A 520 15.66 -16.16 -18.36
CA ASP A 520 15.76 -16.78 -19.67
C ASP A 520 15.44 -18.30 -19.61
N GLN A 521 15.96 -18.98 -18.61
CA GLN A 521 15.67 -20.40 -18.37
C GLN A 521 14.20 -20.66 -18.01
N ALA A 522 13.55 -19.74 -17.31
CA ALA A 522 12.14 -19.81 -16.97
C ALA A 522 11.25 -19.62 -18.22
N GLY A 523 11.61 -18.70 -19.13
CA GLY A 523 10.86 -18.42 -20.36
C GLY A 523 10.95 -19.53 -21.43
N THR A 524 11.92 -20.43 -21.33
CA THR A 524 12.10 -21.56 -22.26
C THR A 524 11.31 -22.84 -21.88
N SER A 525 10.56 -22.82 -20.78
CA SER A 525 9.74 -23.95 -20.35
C SER A 525 8.29 -23.81 -20.82
N PRO A 526 7.63 -24.88 -21.30
CA PRO A 526 6.19 -24.84 -21.58
C PRO A 526 5.42 -24.52 -20.31
N PRO A 527 4.30 -23.74 -20.37
CA PRO A 527 3.49 -23.46 -19.21
C PRO A 527 3.00 -24.80 -18.62
N ALA A 528 3.21 -24.99 -17.31
CA ALA A 528 2.66 -26.13 -16.61
C ALA A 528 1.14 -26.12 -16.78
N ALA A 529 0.60 -27.21 -17.31
CA ALA A 529 -0.84 -27.41 -17.43
C ALA A 529 -1.43 -27.41 -16.01
N GLY A 530 -2.07 -26.28 -15.63
CA GLY A 530 -2.82 -26.23 -14.39
C GLY A 530 -4.04 -27.13 -14.47
N PRO A 531 -4.44 -27.80 -13.40
CA PRO A 531 -5.71 -28.49 -13.36
C PRO A 531 -6.86 -27.47 -13.49
N CYS A 532 -7.88 -27.86 -14.28
CA CYS A 532 -9.12 -27.13 -14.53
C CYS A 532 -9.85 -26.72 -13.25
#